data_3887d1d4132045a99cb717bb2e933fd8
#
_entry.id   3887d1d4132045a99cb717bb2e933fd8
#
_cell.length_a   1.000
_cell.length_b   1.000
_cell.length_c   1.000
_cell.angle_alpha   90.00
_cell.angle_beta   90.00
_cell.angle_gamma   90.00
#
_symmetry.space_group_name_H-M   'P 1'
#
loop_
_entity.id
_entity.type
_entity.pdbx_description
1 polymer ?
#
loop_
_entity_poly.entity_id
_entity_poly.type
_entity_poly.pdbx_seq_one_letter_code
_entity_poly.pdbx_strand_id
1 'polypeptide(L)'
;MTSTQGDRITINTVTDGPVEVVFGEATPEQKAECFKQAGRTFVRGIPKDLWVNAEEQLDQLPLLQGKGCLHWCLYKAGAPKEIISSLRAIRRQLLIRDAHDVRQETGYDICFVATDEKYRGHGLASFLMKKVAEWFDGPGAVPVTTLYTAVGQFYVPFGWDLLPAPQVSFEIPPDVSRDSLQPKQEESQSSPTRAVRPHDVADLCNRDIAQLRLQVEAYDLAPNATLVTTLPIPEQLEWYRGLAKLQCDSWCGGREIDNVGAIYDEADTWMLWHHDLRKKELKISRVKPNYGNSELTTQALVQLLLRAMEEANSWEGMFERIVIWDPSPEVSRALETLGDNLGFKPKSEMRDGVNHTSIRWAKAENRQTIFWPNEYYAYN
;
A
#
# COMPACT_ATOMS: atom_id res chain seq x y z
N MET A 1 -2.74 -11.49 -30.07
CA MET A 1 -3.85 -10.90 -29.30
C MET A 1 -5.11 -11.66 -29.67
N THR A 2 -5.45 -12.70 -28.91
CA THR A 2 -6.72 -13.43 -29.07
C THR A 2 -7.80 -12.60 -28.36
N SER A 3 -8.64 -11.93 -29.14
CA SER A 3 -9.89 -11.33 -28.67
C SER A 3 -10.75 -12.46 -28.09
N THR A 4 -10.69 -12.67 -26.80
CA THR A 4 -11.73 -13.42 -26.10
C THR A 4 -13.01 -12.63 -26.25
N GLN A 5 -13.97 -13.18 -26.97
CA GLN A 5 -15.35 -12.68 -26.96
C GLN A 5 -15.76 -12.59 -25.49
N GLY A 6 -15.93 -11.36 -24.93
CA GLY A 6 -16.05 -11.14 -23.50
C GLY A 6 -17.24 -11.90 -22.92
N ASP A 7 -17.03 -12.50 -21.75
CA ASP A 7 -18.10 -13.14 -20.99
C ASP A 7 -19.25 -12.15 -20.77
N ARG A 8 -20.47 -12.63 -20.92
CA ARG A 8 -21.68 -11.80 -20.87
C ARG A 8 -22.60 -12.26 -19.73
N ILE A 9 -23.26 -11.32 -19.13
CA ILE A 9 -24.32 -11.56 -18.16
C ILE A 9 -25.47 -10.59 -18.44
N THR A 10 -26.71 -11.05 -18.27
CA THR A 10 -27.88 -10.18 -18.32
C THR A 10 -28.38 -9.91 -16.91
N ILE A 11 -28.58 -8.66 -16.57
CA ILE A 11 -29.20 -8.21 -15.32
C ILE A 11 -30.51 -7.52 -15.62
N ASN A 12 -31.47 -7.62 -14.71
CA ASN A 12 -32.74 -6.89 -14.79
C ASN A 12 -32.66 -5.67 -13.87
N THR A 13 -32.66 -4.49 -14.44
CA THR A 13 -32.71 -3.22 -13.69
C THR A 13 -34.11 -2.67 -13.62
N VAL A 14 -34.40 -1.91 -12.56
CA VAL A 14 -35.72 -1.29 -12.37
C VAL A 14 -36.00 -0.21 -13.41
N THR A 15 -34.96 0.49 -13.84
CA THR A 15 -35.06 1.66 -14.73
C THR A 15 -34.97 1.31 -16.21
N ASP A 16 -34.06 0.39 -16.59
CA ASP A 16 -33.71 0.14 -17.99
C ASP A 16 -34.17 -1.26 -18.47
N GLY A 17 -34.84 -2.06 -17.58
CA GLY A 17 -35.20 -3.44 -17.90
C GLY A 17 -33.97 -4.34 -18.01
N PRO A 18 -33.99 -5.33 -18.95
CA PRO A 18 -32.85 -6.20 -19.17
C PRO A 18 -31.65 -5.45 -19.76
N VAL A 19 -30.49 -5.52 -19.07
CA VAL A 19 -29.24 -4.93 -19.53
C VAL A 19 -28.22 -6.05 -19.72
N GLU A 20 -27.69 -6.16 -20.93
CA GLU A 20 -26.58 -7.06 -21.23
C GLU A 20 -25.25 -6.39 -20.86
N VAL A 21 -24.46 -7.05 -20.04
CA VAL A 21 -23.18 -6.59 -19.52
C VAL A 21 -22.06 -7.47 -20.01
N VAL A 22 -20.97 -6.89 -20.45
CA VAL A 22 -19.79 -7.58 -21.01
C VAL A 22 -18.61 -7.38 -20.08
N PHE A 23 -17.87 -8.46 -19.78
CA PHE A 23 -16.59 -8.43 -19.07
C PHE A 23 -15.43 -8.32 -20.05
N GLY A 24 -14.42 -7.50 -19.72
CA GLY A 24 -13.18 -7.43 -20.50
C GLY A 24 -12.09 -6.61 -19.81
N GLU A 25 -10.87 -6.75 -20.33
CA GLU A 25 -9.80 -5.80 -20.03
C GLU A 25 -10.14 -4.46 -20.68
N ALA A 26 -10.01 -3.37 -19.92
CA ALA A 26 -10.39 -2.04 -20.38
C ALA A 26 -9.49 -1.57 -21.52
N THR A 27 -10.10 -1.10 -22.62
CA THR A 27 -9.36 -0.41 -23.67
C THR A 27 -8.83 0.94 -23.16
N PRO A 28 -7.89 1.60 -23.88
CA PRO A 28 -7.41 2.93 -23.48
C PRO A 28 -8.55 3.94 -23.28
N GLU A 29 -9.59 3.90 -24.15
CA GLU A 29 -10.74 4.80 -24.05
C GLU A 29 -11.63 4.46 -22.85
N GLN A 30 -11.69 3.20 -22.45
CA GLN A 30 -12.44 2.75 -21.27
C GLN A 30 -11.72 3.08 -19.96
N LYS A 31 -10.38 3.17 -19.94
CA LYS A 31 -9.62 3.50 -18.73
C LYS A 31 -10.05 4.82 -18.10
N ALA A 32 -10.19 5.89 -18.89
CA ALA A 32 -10.67 7.19 -18.40
C ALA A 32 -12.07 7.08 -17.79
N GLU A 33 -12.96 6.27 -18.37
CA GLU A 33 -14.29 6.04 -17.82
C GLU A 33 -14.24 5.18 -16.53
N CYS A 34 -13.30 4.22 -16.45
CA CYS A 34 -13.02 3.47 -15.20
C CYS A 34 -12.56 4.42 -14.09
N PHE A 35 -11.66 5.38 -14.38
CA PHE A 35 -11.25 6.39 -13.41
C PHE A 35 -12.44 7.27 -12.97
N LYS A 36 -13.28 7.73 -13.88
CA LYS A 36 -14.50 8.48 -13.52
C LYS A 36 -15.42 7.66 -12.60
N GLN A 37 -15.61 6.40 -12.93
CA GLN A 37 -16.46 5.50 -12.16
C GLN A 37 -15.84 5.25 -10.76
N ALA A 38 -14.54 4.94 -10.66
CA ALA A 38 -13.83 4.77 -9.40
C ALA A 38 -13.82 6.05 -8.55
N GLY A 39 -13.69 7.22 -9.16
CA GLY A 39 -13.69 8.52 -8.51
C GLY A 39 -14.99 8.87 -7.78
N ARG A 40 -16.10 8.19 -8.08
CA ARG A 40 -17.34 8.34 -7.30
C ARG A 40 -17.20 7.78 -5.87
N THR A 41 -16.26 6.88 -5.66
CA THR A 41 -16.02 6.19 -4.38
C THR A 41 -14.65 6.48 -3.77
N PHE A 42 -13.59 6.64 -4.59
CA PHE A 42 -12.18 6.61 -4.16
C PHE A 42 -11.41 7.89 -4.55
N VAL A 43 -11.88 9.06 -4.24
CA VAL A 43 -11.19 10.32 -4.67
C VAL A 43 -9.81 10.57 -4.02
N ARG A 44 -9.33 9.76 -3.08
CA ARG A 44 -8.00 9.85 -2.44
C ARG A 44 -7.55 11.26 -2.01
N GLY A 45 -8.52 12.13 -1.68
CA GLY A 45 -8.24 13.51 -1.30
C GLY A 45 -7.93 14.44 -2.46
N ILE A 46 -8.12 14.03 -3.70
CA ILE A 46 -8.03 14.87 -4.89
C ILE A 46 -9.43 15.40 -5.23
N PRO A 47 -9.62 16.68 -5.58
CA PRO A 47 -10.89 17.21 -6.03
C PRO A 47 -11.48 16.38 -7.19
N LYS A 48 -12.80 16.17 -7.18
CA LYS A 48 -13.45 15.24 -8.14
C LYS A 48 -13.26 15.64 -9.61
N ASP A 49 -13.20 16.92 -9.88
CA ASP A 49 -12.95 17.50 -11.20
C ASP A 49 -11.52 17.29 -11.69
N LEU A 50 -10.56 17.16 -10.75
CA LEU A 50 -9.16 16.89 -11.05
C LEU A 50 -8.80 15.39 -11.01
N TRP A 51 -9.71 14.56 -10.50
CA TRP A 51 -9.46 13.14 -10.22
C TRP A 51 -8.98 12.36 -11.46
N VAL A 52 -9.67 12.46 -12.58
CA VAL A 52 -9.31 11.70 -13.79
C VAL A 52 -7.92 12.09 -14.28
N ASN A 53 -7.65 13.39 -14.36
CA ASN A 53 -6.33 13.88 -14.77
C ASN A 53 -5.22 13.45 -13.81
N ALA A 54 -5.49 13.44 -12.52
CA ALA A 54 -4.55 12.96 -11.50
C ALA A 54 -4.23 11.45 -11.66
N GLU A 55 -5.25 10.61 -11.89
CA GLU A 55 -5.04 9.18 -12.13
C GLU A 55 -4.31 8.93 -13.47
N GLU A 56 -4.59 9.73 -14.52
CA GLU A 56 -3.86 9.68 -15.78
C GLU A 56 -2.38 10.08 -15.61
N GLN A 57 -2.08 11.06 -14.76
CA GLN A 57 -0.69 11.42 -14.42
C GLN A 57 0.01 10.30 -13.63
N LEU A 58 -0.65 9.72 -12.63
CA LEU A 58 -0.12 8.59 -11.88
C LEU A 58 0.12 7.37 -12.78
N ASP A 59 -0.75 7.14 -13.76
CA ASP A 59 -0.63 6.04 -14.72
C ASP A 59 0.62 6.16 -15.62
N GLN A 60 1.24 7.35 -15.72
CA GLN A 60 2.51 7.56 -16.42
C GLN A 60 3.73 7.17 -15.59
N LEU A 61 3.61 6.96 -14.29
CA LEU A 61 4.73 6.59 -13.43
C LEU A 61 5.25 5.17 -13.76
N PRO A 62 6.55 4.91 -13.60
CA PRO A 62 7.19 3.65 -14.00
C PRO A 62 6.51 2.39 -13.47
N LEU A 63 6.01 2.43 -12.22
CA LEU A 63 5.28 1.31 -11.61
C LEU A 63 4.12 0.81 -12.46
N LEU A 64 3.38 1.71 -13.11
CA LEU A 64 2.12 1.42 -13.78
C LEU A 64 2.26 1.18 -15.29
N GLN A 65 3.47 1.39 -15.83
CA GLN A 65 3.72 1.26 -17.26
C GLN A 65 3.78 -0.21 -17.74
N GLY A 66 3.46 -0.41 -19.01
CA GLY A 66 3.44 -1.75 -19.64
C GLY A 66 2.39 -2.65 -19.00
N LYS A 67 2.82 -3.79 -18.44
CA LYS A 67 1.99 -4.69 -17.63
C LYS A 67 2.00 -4.35 -16.13
N GLY A 68 2.48 -3.15 -15.77
CA GLY A 68 2.52 -2.68 -14.39
C GLY A 68 1.12 -2.45 -13.81
N CYS A 69 0.15 -2.16 -14.67
CA CYS A 69 -1.24 -1.94 -14.27
C CYS A 69 -2.20 -2.55 -15.27
N LEU A 70 -3.13 -3.36 -14.78
CA LEU A 70 -4.23 -3.94 -15.54
C LEU A 70 -5.54 -3.34 -15.06
N HIS A 71 -6.43 -3.01 -16.00
CA HIS A 71 -7.77 -2.53 -15.71
C HIS A 71 -8.80 -3.50 -16.27
N TRP A 72 -9.72 -3.92 -15.43
CA TRP A 72 -10.82 -4.79 -15.79
C TRP A 72 -12.14 -4.07 -15.60
N CYS A 73 -13.06 -4.24 -16.51
CA CYS A 73 -14.36 -3.61 -16.41
C CYS A 73 -15.52 -4.51 -16.86
N LEU A 74 -16.68 -4.17 -16.34
CA LEU A 74 -17.97 -4.56 -16.84
C LEU A 74 -18.57 -3.32 -17.52
N TYR A 75 -18.96 -3.47 -18.76
CA TYR A 75 -19.57 -2.39 -19.55
C TYR A 75 -20.84 -2.85 -20.23
N LYS A 76 -21.71 -1.90 -20.57
CA LYS A 76 -22.99 -2.19 -21.23
C LYS A 76 -22.76 -2.62 -22.68
N ALA A 77 -23.33 -3.76 -23.08
CA ALA A 77 -23.31 -4.17 -24.48
C ALA A 77 -23.94 -3.10 -25.39
N GLY A 78 -23.28 -2.79 -26.50
CA GLY A 78 -23.71 -1.71 -27.39
C GLY A 78 -23.33 -0.29 -26.95
N ALA A 79 -22.85 -0.10 -25.71
CA ALA A 79 -22.34 1.16 -25.20
C ALA A 79 -21.01 0.97 -24.43
N PRO A 80 -19.88 0.66 -25.09
CA PRO A 80 -18.64 0.25 -24.43
C PRO A 80 -18.04 1.28 -23.47
N LYS A 81 -18.39 2.54 -23.59
CA LYS A 81 -17.95 3.60 -22.66
C LYS A 81 -18.84 3.72 -21.42
N GLU A 82 -19.98 3.04 -21.36
CA GLU A 82 -20.81 2.99 -20.16
C GLU A 82 -20.27 1.90 -19.21
N ILE A 83 -19.31 2.30 -18.35
CA ILE A 83 -18.68 1.42 -17.38
C ILE A 83 -19.62 1.22 -16.19
N ILE A 84 -19.95 -0.02 -15.93
CA ILE A 84 -20.88 -0.45 -14.87
C ILE A 84 -20.14 -0.83 -13.59
N SER A 85 -19.02 -1.54 -13.74
CA SER A 85 -18.15 -1.93 -12.62
C SER A 85 -16.73 -2.01 -13.11
N SER A 86 -15.77 -1.68 -12.27
CA SER A 86 -14.35 -1.74 -12.64
C SER A 86 -13.47 -2.09 -11.45
N LEU A 87 -12.27 -2.54 -11.74
CA LEU A 87 -11.16 -2.66 -10.80
C LEU A 87 -9.84 -2.41 -11.51
N ARG A 88 -8.81 -2.16 -10.70
CA ARG A 88 -7.42 -2.05 -11.13
C ARG A 88 -6.58 -3.09 -10.40
N ALA A 89 -5.60 -3.68 -11.08
CA ALA A 89 -4.61 -4.57 -10.50
C ALA A 89 -3.21 -4.04 -10.80
N ILE A 90 -2.43 -3.77 -9.75
CA ILE A 90 -1.09 -3.18 -9.83
C ILE A 90 -0.07 -4.28 -9.56
N ARG A 91 0.89 -4.43 -10.47
CA ARG A 91 1.94 -5.44 -10.37
C ARG A 91 2.78 -5.26 -9.11
N ARG A 92 3.11 -6.38 -8.47
CA ARG A 92 4.03 -6.46 -7.33
C ARG A 92 5.17 -7.44 -7.62
N GLN A 93 6.36 -7.13 -7.15
CA GLN A 93 7.43 -8.09 -7.07
C GLN A 93 7.41 -8.75 -5.69
N LEU A 94 7.44 -10.07 -5.67
CA LEU A 94 7.29 -10.87 -4.47
C LEU A 94 8.48 -11.78 -4.27
N LEU A 95 8.84 -12.05 -3.01
CA LEU A 95 9.57 -13.24 -2.63
C LEU A 95 8.56 -14.21 -2.01
N ILE A 96 8.62 -15.46 -2.44
CA ILE A 96 7.81 -16.55 -1.89
C ILE A 96 8.76 -17.60 -1.39
N ARG A 97 8.62 -17.96 -0.09
CA ARG A 97 9.34 -19.07 0.51
C ARG A 97 8.35 -20.12 1.00
N ASP A 98 8.58 -21.34 0.61
CA ASP A 98 7.94 -22.53 1.17
C ASP A 98 8.98 -23.48 1.79
N ALA A 99 8.59 -24.74 2.06
CA ALA A 99 9.51 -25.72 2.67
C ALA A 99 10.68 -26.12 1.73
N HIS A 100 10.61 -25.79 0.45
CA HIS A 100 11.55 -26.28 -0.57
C HIS A 100 12.51 -25.21 -1.08
N ASP A 101 12.01 -24.01 -1.34
CA ASP A 101 12.79 -22.95 -1.98
C ASP A 101 12.36 -21.54 -1.59
N VAL A 102 13.20 -20.58 -2.01
CA VAL A 102 12.88 -19.15 -2.04
C VAL A 102 12.94 -18.69 -3.49
N ARG A 103 11.82 -18.19 -4.01
CA ARG A 103 11.73 -17.71 -5.39
C ARG A 103 11.16 -16.31 -5.49
N GLN A 104 11.61 -15.61 -6.51
CA GLN A 104 11.03 -14.32 -6.85
C GLN A 104 9.93 -14.52 -7.88
N GLU A 105 8.78 -13.93 -7.62
CA GLU A 105 7.58 -14.05 -8.42
C GLU A 105 6.97 -12.69 -8.72
N THR A 106 6.08 -12.66 -9.70
CA THR A 106 5.21 -11.53 -9.97
C THR A 106 3.83 -11.79 -9.38
N GLY A 107 3.32 -10.84 -8.60
CA GLY A 107 1.94 -10.81 -8.13
C GLY A 107 1.22 -9.55 -8.58
N TYR A 108 -0.04 -9.41 -8.18
CA TYR A 108 -0.82 -8.19 -8.37
C TYR A 108 -1.56 -7.82 -7.10
N ASP A 109 -1.67 -6.53 -6.87
CA ASP A 109 -2.50 -5.97 -5.82
C ASP A 109 -3.75 -5.32 -6.43
N ILE A 110 -4.94 -5.75 -5.98
CA ILE A 110 -6.22 -5.34 -6.53
C ILE A 110 -6.74 -4.13 -5.76
N CYS A 111 -7.12 -3.10 -6.50
CA CYS A 111 -7.71 -1.89 -5.94
C CYS A 111 -8.83 -1.33 -6.81
N PHE A 112 -9.52 -0.31 -6.28
CA PHE A 112 -10.60 0.40 -6.96
C PHE A 112 -11.75 -0.49 -7.44
N VAL A 113 -12.06 -1.54 -6.68
CA VAL A 113 -13.24 -2.36 -6.97
C VAL A 113 -14.49 -1.55 -6.70
N ALA A 114 -15.13 -1.08 -7.75
CA ALA A 114 -16.30 -0.20 -7.64
C ALA A 114 -17.38 -0.59 -8.64
N THR A 115 -18.64 -0.48 -8.22
CA THR A 115 -19.83 -0.66 -9.06
C THR A 115 -20.67 0.60 -9.02
N ASP A 116 -21.12 1.08 -10.17
CA ASP A 116 -22.00 2.23 -10.31
C ASP A 116 -23.27 2.03 -9.46
N GLU A 117 -23.69 3.08 -8.75
CA GLU A 117 -24.83 3.03 -7.82
C GLU A 117 -26.10 2.51 -8.47
N LYS A 118 -26.35 2.90 -9.71
CA LYS A 118 -27.50 2.47 -10.50
C LYS A 118 -27.58 0.94 -10.67
N TYR A 119 -26.42 0.27 -10.63
CA TYR A 119 -26.30 -1.17 -10.91
C TYR A 119 -25.90 -1.98 -9.68
N ARG A 120 -25.89 -1.37 -8.48
CA ARG A 120 -25.64 -2.11 -7.23
C ARG A 120 -26.77 -3.09 -6.92
N GLY A 121 -26.47 -4.12 -6.12
CA GLY A 121 -27.44 -5.15 -5.74
C GLY A 121 -27.65 -6.26 -6.76
N HIS A 122 -27.02 -6.21 -7.94
CA HIS A 122 -27.14 -7.22 -9.00
C HIS A 122 -25.99 -8.22 -9.05
N GLY A 123 -25.13 -8.30 -8.01
CA GLY A 123 -24.02 -9.25 -7.95
C GLY A 123 -22.83 -8.94 -8.87
N LEU A 124 -22.77 -7.76 -9.48
CA LEU A 124 -21.77 -7.41 -10.51
C LEU A 124 -20.34 -7.34 -9.98
N ALA A 125 -20.14 -6.80 -8.77
CA ALA A 125 -18.81 -6.83 -8.16
C ALA A 125 -18.33 -8.27 -7.93
N SER A 126 -19.23 -9.17 -7.49
CA SER A 126 -18.93 -10.60 -7.31
C SER A 126 -18.59 -11.28 -8.65
N PHE A 127 -19.34 -10.96 -9.69
CA PHE A 127 -19.07 -11.47 -11.04
C PHE A 127 -17.71 -10.99 -11.55
N LEU A 128 -17.41 -9.69 -11.40
CA LEU A 128 -16.13 -9.10 -11.79
C LEU A 128 -14.96 -9.77 -11.06
N MET A 129 -15.06 -9.91 -9.73
CA MET A 129 -14.01 -10.55 -8.92
C MET A 129 -13.77 -12.01 -9.31
N LYS A 130 -14.85 -12.76 -9.57
CA LYS A 130 -14.75 -14.15 -10.03
C LYS A 130 -14.04 -14.23 -11.38
N LYS A 131 -14.40 -13.39 -12.34
CA LYS A 131 -13.78 -13.37 -13.67
C LYS A 131 -12.31 -13.00 -13.65
N VAL A 132 -11.95 -12.04 -12.81
CA VAL A 132 -10.54 -11.65 -12.61
C VAL A 132 -9.75 -12.75 -11.91
N ALA A 133 -10.33 -13.43 -10.92
CA ALA A 133 -9.71 -14.61 -10.31
C ALA A 133 -9.45 -15.73 -11.34
N GLU A 134 -10.45 -16.05 -12.17
CA GLU A 134 -10.32 -17.02 -13.26
C GLU A 134 -9.20 -16.63 -14.25
N TRP A 135 -9.06 -15.35 -14.55
CA TRP A 135 -7.99 -14.86 -15.42
C TRP A 135 -6.60 -15.02 -14.78
N PHE A 136 -6.45 -14.70 -13.48
CA PHE A 136 -5.18 -14.89 -12.77
C PHE A 136 -4.80 -16.38 -12.66
N ASP A 137 -5.77 -17.27 -12.50
CA ASP A 137 -5.55 -18.72 -12.46
C ASP A 137 -5.21 -19.32 -13.83
N GLY A 138 -5.63 -18.68 -14.90
CA GLY A 138 -5.48 -19.10 -16.28
C GLY A 138 -4.46 -18.27 -17.06
N PRO A 139 -4.90 -17.37 -17.96
CA PRO A 139 -4.00 -16.62 -18.85
C PRO A 139 -2.98 -15.73 -18.13
N GLY A 140 -3.32 -15.22 -16.94
CA GLY A 140 -2.44 -14.38 -16.14
C GLY A 140 -1.30 -15.14 -15.49
N ALA A 141 -1.51 -16.42 -15.17
CA ALA A 141 -0.56 -17.33 -14.54
C ALA A 141 0.16 -16.70 -13.32
N VAL A 142 -0.61 -16.02 -12.45
CA VAL A 142 -0.07 -15.26 -11.32
C VAL A 142 -0.24 -16.08 -10.04
N PRO A 143 0.85 -16.41 -9.32
CA PRO A 143 0.76 -17.28 -8.15
C PRO A 143 0.01 -16.66 -6.98
N VAL A 144 0.14 -15.33 -6.80
CA VAL A 144 -0.40 -14.60 -5.65
C VAL A 144 -0.99 -13.26 -6.08
N THR A 145 -2.15 -12.94 -5.52
CA THR A 145 -2.75 -11.62 -5.59
C THR A 145 -3.11 -11.13 -4.19
N THR A 146 -2.97 -9.83 -3.95
CA THR A 146 -3.34 -9.17 -2.70
C THR A 146 -4.45 -8.16 -2.93
N LEU A 147 -5.11 -7.76 -1.87
CA LEU A 147 -5.96 -6.58 -1.80
C LEU A 147 -6.07 -6.09 -0.35
N TYR A 148 -6.50 -4.86 -0.18
CA TYR A 148 -6.72 -4.26 1.13
C TYR A 148 -8.18 -3.83 1.24
N THR A 149 -8.94 -4.52 2.10
CA THR A 149 -10.40 -4.38 2.15
C THR A 149 -10.89 -3.53 3.31
N ALA A 150 -11.96 -2.76 3.06
CA ALA A 150 -12.77 -2.11 4.07
C ALA A 150 -14.18 -2.72 4.18
N VAL A 151 -14.46 -3.79 3.41
CA VAL A 151 -15.80 -4.40 3.35
C VAL A 151 -15.82 -5.82 3.95
N GLY A 152 -14.98 -6.05 4.95
CA GLY A 152 -14.94 -7.29 5.71
C GLY A 152 -14.68 -8.53 4.83
N GLN A 153 -15.53 -9.54 4.97
CA GLN A 153 -15.34 -10.85 4.33
C GLN A 153 -15.85 -10.93 2.88
N PHE A 154 -16.19 -9.81 2.26
CA PHE A 154 -16.76 -9.81 0.89
C PHE A 154 -15.90 -10.57 -0.13
N TYR A 155 -14.57 -10.52 0.01
CA TYR A 155 -13.63 -11.14 -0.94
C TYR A 155 -13.29 -12.61 -0.65
N VAL A 156 -13.60 -13.10 0.56
CA VAL A 156 -13.31 -14.49 0.99
C VAL A 156 -13.94 -15.55 0.08
N PRO A 157 -15.21 -15.42 -0.39
CA PRO A 157 -15.80 -16.40 -1.31
C PRO A 157 -15.08 -16.51 -2.67
N PHE A 158 -14.22 -15.56 -3.00
CA PHE A 158 -13.43 -15.57 -4.25
C PHE A 158 -11.98 -15.99 -4.01
N GLY A 159 -11.66 -16.42 -2.78
CA GLY A 159 -10.36 -16.95 -2.38
C GLY A 159 -9.38 -15.93 -1.79
N TRP A 160 -9.79 -14.68 -1.55
CA TRP A 160 -8.98 -13.70 -0.81
C TRP A 160 -9.20 -13.82 0.69
N ASP A 161 -8.35 -14.60 1.35
CA ASP A 161 -8.39 -14.80 2.79
C ASP A 161 -7.84 -13.59 3.55
N LEU A 162 -8.49 -13.24 4.66
CA LEU A 162 -8.05 -12.16 5.53
C LEU A 162 -6.83 -12.61 6.36
N LEU A 163 -5.82 -11.75 6.44
CA LEU A 163 -4.62 -11.97 7.23
C LEU A 163 -4.57 -11.02 8.44
N PRO A 164 -3.84 -11.38 9.52
CA PRO A 164 -3.58 -10.44 10.59
C PRO A 164 -3.01 -9.12 10.05
N ALA A 165 -3.58 -8.01 10.50
CA ALA A 165 -3.22 -6.69 10.01
C ALA A 165 -3.06 -5.68 11.17
N PRO A 166 -2.05 -5.88 12.06
CA PRO A 166 -1.82 -4.99 13.18
C PRO A 166 -1.31 -3.63 12.71
N GLN A 167 -1.62 -2.60 13.48
CA GLN A 167 -1.02 -1.28 13.36
C GLN A 167 -0.85 -0.65 14.73
N VAL A 168 0.05 0.33 14.79
CA VAL A 168 0.15 1.27 15.90
C VAL A 168 0.00 2.69 15.37
N SER A 169 -0.67 3.53 16.12
CA SER A 169 -0.79 4.96 15.83
C SER A 169 -0.62 5.78 17.10
N PHE A 170 -0.17 7.02 16.95
CA PHE A 170 -0.09 7.98 18.05
C PHE A 170 -0.26 9.39 17.51
N GLU A 171 -0.85 10.25 18.34
CA GLU A 171 -0.97 11.69 18.08
C GLU A 171 0.40 12.34 18.15
N ILE A 172 0.65 13.32 17.29
CA ILE A 172 1.92 14.03 17.25
C ILE A 172 1.93 15.07 18.38
N PRO A 173 2.83 14.91 19.38
CA PRO A 173 2.92 15.92 20.42
C PRO A 173 3.32 17.28 19.82
N PRO A 174 2.70 18.39 20.23
CA PRO A 174 3.17 19.71 19.85
C PRO A 174 4.57 19.95 20.44
N ASP A 175 5.37 20.72 19.76
CA ASP A 175 6.69 21.19 20.22
C ASP A 175 7.75 20.08 20.47
N VAL A 176 7.66 18.95 19.77
CA VAL A 176 8.75 17.96 19.80
C VAL A 176 9.96 18.54 19.10
N SER A 177 10.99 18.89 19.88
CA SER A 177 12.33 19.15 19.38
C SER A 177 13.29 18.08 19.87
N ARG A 178 14.39 17.85 19.16
CA ARG A 178 15.45 16.93 19.60
C ARG A 178 16.01 17.27 20.96
N ASP A 179 16.04 18.55 21.28
CA ASP A 179 16.53 19.05 22.56
C ASP A 179 15.68 18.56 23.75
N SER A 180 14.46 18.08 23.47
CA SER A 180 13.57 17.52 24.49
C SER A 180 14.04 16.18 25.07
N LEU A 181 14.93 15.45 24.36
CA LEU A 181 15.40 14.13 24.76
C LEU A 181 16.92 14.00 24.89
N GLN A 182 17.68 15.04 24.53
CA GLN A 182 19.12 15.02 24.77
C GLN A 182 19.41 15.43 26.22
N PRO A 183 20.18 14.61 27.01
CA PRO A 183 20.83 15.16 28.17
C PRO A 183 21.69 16.35 27.66
N LYS A 184 21.62 17.48 28.34
CA LYS A 184 22.39 18.71 28.03
C LYS A 184 23.90 18.39 27.96
N GLN A 185 24.34 17.81 26.86
CA GLN A 185 25.73 17.53 26.54
C GLN A 185 26.11 18.34 25.32
N GLU A 186 27.10 19.16 25.54
CA GLU A 186 27.98 19.93 24.66
C GLU A 186 27.57 20.09 23.16
N GLU A 187 27.46 21.34 22.76
CA GLU A 187 27.06 21.94 21.48
C GLU A 187 27.84 21.52 20.21
N SER A 188 28.48 20.36 20.16
CA SER A 188 29.43 20.02 19.08
C SER A 188 29.23 18.69 18.36
N GLN A 189 28.17 17.91 18.58
CA GLN A 189 27.98 16.67 17.80
C GLN A 189 26.91 16.87 16.72
N SER A 190 27.33 16.63 15.46
CA SER A 190 26.41 16.48 14.33
C SER A 190 25.36 15.43 14.66
N SER A 191 24.10 15.74 14.32
CA SER A 191 22.99 14.78 14.51
C SER A 191 23.34 13.39 14.00
N PRO A 192 23.07 12.33 14.78
CA PRO A 192 23.34 10.95 14.35
C PRO A 192 22.43 10.50 13.18
N THR A 193 21.42 11.30 12.85
CA THR A 193 20.47 11.03 11.78
C THR A 193 20.54 12.07 10.68
N ARG A 194 20.36 11.65 9.44
CA ARG A 194 20.17 12.53 8.29
C ARG A 194 18.83 12.27 7.61
N ALA A 195 18.29 13.27 6.91
CA ALA A 195 17.09 13.12 6.11
C ALA A 195 17.37 12.23 4.88
N VAL A 196 16.37 11.45 4.49
CA VAL A 196 16.35 10.72 3.21
C VAL A 196 15.67 11.59 2.18
N ARG A 197 16.38 11.84 1.08
CA ARG A 197 15.86 12.57 -0.07
C ARG A 197 15.33 11.61 -1.15
N PRO A 198 14.49 12.07 -2.07
CA PRO A 198 13.96 11.21 -3.14
C PRO A 198 15.05 10.46 -3.93
N HIS A 199 16.22 11.05 -4.14
CA HIS A 199 17.31 10.42 -4.86
C HIS A 199 18.04 9.31 -4.08
N ASP A 200 17.92 9.26 -2.75
CA ASP A 200 18.48 8.19 -1.91
C ASP A 200 17.65 6.90 -1.95
N VAL A 201 16.36 7.01 -2.30
CA VAL A 201 15.37 5.93 -2.16
C VAL A 201 15.77 4.68 -2.94
N ALA A 202 16.29 4.82 -4.15
CA ALA A 202 16.65 3.69 -4.98
C ALA A 202 17.78 2.85 -4.36
N ASP A 203 18.80 3.48 -3.80
CA ASP A 203 19.91 2.78 -3.12
C ASP A 203 19.39 2.07 -1.85
N LEU A 204 18.60 2.76 -1.03
CA LEU A 204 18.01 2.17 0.18
C LEU A 204 17.13 0.96 -0.14
N CYS A 205 16.29 1.04 -1.18
CA CYS A 205 15.46 -0.08 -1.62
C CYS A 205 16.31 -1.27 -2.08
N ASN A 206 17.37 -1.05 -2.85
CA ASN A 206 18.25 -2.12 -3.31
C ASN A 206 18.95 -2.83 -2.14
N ARG A 207 19.42 -2.07 -1.16
CA ARG A 207 20.03 -2.62 0.07
C ARG A 207 19.00 -3.40 0.90
N ASP A 208 17.79 -2.89 1.02
CA ASP A 208 16.70 -3.55 1.73
C ASP A 208 16.27 -4.86 1.05
N ILE A 209 16.11 -4.86 -0.26
CA ILE A 209 15.77 -6.07 -1.03
C ILE A 209 16.82 -7.17 -0.81
N ALA A 210 18.11 -6.81 -0.82
CA ALA A 210 19.19 -7.76 -0.55
C ALA A 210 19.09 -8.33 0.89
N GLN A 211 18.81 -7.47 1.87
CA GLN A 211 18.64 -7.88 3.26
C GLN A 211 17.37 -8.72 3.47
N LEU A 212 16.24 -8.34 2.86
CA LEU A 212 15.00 -9.09 2.93
C LEU A 212 15.14 -10.52 2.39
N ARG A 213 15.92 -10.71 1.31
CA ARG A 213 16.21 -12.07 0.80
C ARG A 213 16.84 -12.94 1.88
N LEU A 214 17.88 -12.45 2.57
CA LEU A 214 18.54 -13.17 3.65
C LEU A 214 17.59 -13.45 4.83
N GLN A 215 16.72 -12.49 5.15
CA GLN A 215 15.73 -12.65 6.23
C GLN A 215 14.66 -13.66 5.87
N VAL A 216 14.15 -13.64 4.63
CA VAL A 216 13.21 -14.62 4.11
C VAL A 216 13.82 -16.02 4.10
N GLU A 217 15.09 -16.15 3.70
CA GLU A 217 15.83 -17.42 3.73
C GLU A 217 16.03 -17.95 5.16
N ALA A 218 16.27 -17.06 6.13
CA ALA A 218 16.52 -17.42 7.54
C ALA A 218 15.24 -17.50 8.39
N TYR A 219 14.07 -17.12 7.83
CA TYR A 219 12.81 -17.08 8.59
C TYR A 219 12.46 -18.46 9.15
N ASP A 220 12.08 -18.55 10.43
CA ASP A 220 11.63 -19.80 11.05
C ASP A 220 10.21 -20.14 10.57
N LEU A 221 10.13 -20.93 9.50
CA LEU A 221 8.90 -21.24 8.78
C LEU A 221 8.40 -22.65 9.16
N ALA A 222 7.17 -22.75 9.62
CA ALA A 222 6.53 -24.04 9.86
C ALA A 222 6.45 -24.86 8.54
N PRO A 223 6.56 -26.21 8.59
CA PRO A 223 6.68 -27.05 7.38
C PRO A 223 5.53 -26.92 6.37
N ASN A 224 4.34 -26.55 6.84
CA ASN A 224 3.13 -26.39 6.01
C ASN A 224 2.78 -24.94 5.72
N ALA A 225 3.62 -24.00 6.13
CA ALA A 225 3.43 -22.58 5.90
C ALA A 225 4.14 -22.10 4.64
N THR A 226 3.67 -21.01 4.08
CA THR A 226 4.31 -20.28 2.99
C THR A 226 4.44 -18.82 3.39
N LEU A 227 5.64 -18.28 3.29
CA LEU A 227 5.95 -16.88 3.54
C LEU A 227 5.89 -16.12 2.21
N VAL A 228 5.16 -15.02 2.20
CA VAL A 228 5.09 -14.08 1.08
C VAL A 228 5.59 -12.73 1.55
N THR A 229 6.50 -12.14 0.79
CA THR A 229 7.08 -10.82 1.05
C THR A 229 6.94 -9.97 -0.21
N THR A 230 6.31 -8.80 -0.10
CA THR A 230 6.37 -7.80 -1.17
C THR A 230 7.75 -7.12 -1.15
N LEU A 231 8.40 -6.97 -2.30
CA LEU A 231 9.67 -6.25 -2.38
C LEU A 231 9.45 -4.74 -2.39
N PRO A 232 10.18 -3.97 -1.56
CA PRO A 232 10.10 -2.51 -1.52
C PRO A 232 10.84 -1.90 -2.71
N ILE A 233 10.27 -1.94 -3.90
CA ILE A 233 10.88 -1.39 -5.11
C ILE A 233 10.78 0.14 -5.15
N PRO A 234 11.77 0.85 -5.71
CA PRO A 234 11.77 2.31 -5.78
C PRO A 234 10.53 2.89 -6.46
N GLU A 235 10.05 2.25 -7.52
CA GLU A 235 8.91 2.70 -8.31
C GLU A 235 7.61 2.74 -7.48
N GLN A 236 7.46 1.85 -6.47
CA GLN A 236 6.32 1.87 -5.55
C GLN A 236 6.35 3.10 -4.65
N LEU A 237 7.52 3.45 -4.12
CA LEU A 237 7.70 4.62 -3.26
C LEU A 237 7.60 5.93 -4.06
N GLU A 238 8.07 5.92 -5.30
CA GLU A 238 7.86 7.04 -6.23
C GLU A 238 6.38 7.27 -6.54
N TRP A 239 5.62 6.21 -6.71
CA TRP A 239 4.18 6.31 -6.91
C TRP A 239 3.47 6.97 -5.72
N TYR A 240 3.82 6.60 -4.47
CA TYR A 240 3.31 7.26 -3.28
C TYR A 240 3.66 8.74 -3.22
N ARG A 241 4.91 9.08 -3.57
CA ARG A 241 5.35 10.47 -3.63
C ARG A 241 4.57 11.26 -4.70
N GLY A 242 4.33 10.65 -5.85
CA GLY A 242 3.48 11.22 -6.91
C GLY A 242 2.06 11.50 -6.42
N LEU A 243 1.44 10.56 -5.70
CA LEU A 243 0.11 10.76 -5.11
C LEU A 243 0.12 11.90 -4.08
N ALA A 244 1.09 11.92 -3.17
CA ALA A 244 1.21 12.97 -2.18
C ALA A 244 1.46 14.34 -2.83
N LYS A 245 2.25 14.41 -3.91
CA LYS A 245 2.45 15.65 -4.68
C LYS A 245 1.14 16.17 -5.27
N LEU A 246 0.32 15.33 -5.87
CA LEU A 246 -0.99 15.74 -6.40
C LEU A 246 -1.92 16.27 -5.30
N GLN A 247 -1.84 15.71 -4.09
CA GLN A 247 -2.54 16.23 -2.93
C GLN A 247 -1.97 17.59 -2.50
N CYS A 248 -0.64 17.75 -2.48
CA CYS A 248 0.01 19.03 -2.17
C CYS A 248 -0.33 20.14 -3.17
N ASP A 249 -0.38 19.81 -4.45
CA ASP A 249 -0.79 20.75 -5.50
C ASP A 249 -2.23 21.24 -5.27
N SER A 250 -3.10 20.38 -4.73
CA SER A 250 -4.49 20.71 -4.45
C SER A 250 -4.72 21.46 -3.13
N TRP A 251 -3.93 21.17 -2.08
CA TRP A 251 -4.23 21.62 -0.71
C TRP A 251 -3.13 22.44 -0.03
N CYS A 252 -1.89 22.36 -0.51
CA CYS A 252 -0.73 22.96 0.13
C CYS A 252 0.01 23.95 -0.77
N GLY A 253 -0.66 24.49 -1.81
CA GLY A 253 -0.04 25.45 -2.72
C GLY A 253 1.16 24.91 -3.50
N GLY A 254 1.22 23.57 -3.71
CA GLY A 254 2.32 22.93 -4.44
C GLY A 254 3.60 22.76 -3.63
N ARG A 255 3.51 22.71 -2.29
CA ARG A 255 4.68 22.43 -1.44
C ARG A 255 5.41 21.16 -1.91
N GLU A 256 6.72 21.25 -2.07
CA GLU A 256 7.56 20.12 -2.47
C GLU A 256 7.76 19.13 -1.30
N ILE A 257 7.82 17.84 -1.65
CA ILE A 257 8.09 16.74 -0.71
C ILE A 257 9.53 16.29 -0.91
N ASP A 258 10.44 16.95 -0.18
CA ASP A 258 11.88 16.71 -0.27
C ASP A 258 12.39 15.74 0.78
N ASN A 259 11.67 15.58 1.89
CA ASN A 259 12.03 14.68 2.98
C ASN A 259 11.06 13.49 3.00
N VAL A 260 11.55 12.31 2.61
CA VAL A 260 10.76 11.08 2.49
C VAL A 260 11.16 10.01 3.50
N GLY A 261 12.04 10.36 4.45
CA GLY A 261 12.53 9.43 5.45
C GLY A 261 13.70 9.98 6.27
N ALA A 262 14.23 9.13 7.12
CA ALA A 262 15.46 9.39 7.84
C ALA A 262 16.30 8.11 7.96
N ILE A 263 17.61 8.28 8.05
CA ILE A 263 18.59 7.21 8.25
C ILE A 263 19.47 7.53 9.45
N TYR A 264 19.77 6.51 10.24
CA TYR A 264 20.78 6.50 11.28
C TYR A 264 21.95 5.67 10.77
N ASP A 265 22.98 6.34 10.24
CA ASP A 265 24.04 5.68 9.46
C ASP A 265 24.86 4.69 10.30
N GLU A 266 25.18 5.01 11.57
CA GLU A 266 25.97 4.13 12.45
C GLU A 266 25.30 2.77 12.69
N ALA A 267 23.97 2.75 12.79
CA ALA A 267 23.20 1.52 12.97
C ALA A 267 22.76 0.87 11.64
N ASP A 268 23.03 1.46 10.50
CA ASP A 268 22.45 1.07 9.20
C ASP A 268 20.94 0.82 9.30
N THR A 269 20.25 1.72 10.02
CA THR A 269 18.81 1.65 10.31
C THR A 269 18.15 2.86 9.68
N TRP A 270 17.04 2.66 9.00
CA TRP A 270 16.32 3.76 8.36
C TRP A 270 14.81 3.53 8.33
N MET A 271 14.10 4.62 8.09
CA MET A 271 12.64 4.70 8.04
C MET A 271 12.23 5.58 6.87
N LEU A 272 11.29 5.10 6.07
CA LEU A 272 10.65 5.88 5.00
C LEU A 272 9.20 6.16 5.36
N TRP A 273 8.66 7.28 4.89
CA TRP A 273 7.28 7.68 5.16
C TRP A 273 6.56 8.24 3.94
N HIS A 274 5.25 8.23 4.05
CA HIS A 274 4.30 8.76 3.07
C HIS A 274 3.41 9.82 3.73
N HIS A 275 3.25 10.95 3.04
CA HIS A 275 2.42 12.06 3.46
C HIS A 275 0.96 11.83 2.98
N ASP A 276 0.10 11.22 3.81
CA ASP A 276 -1.33 11.07 3.51
C ASP A 276 -2.09 12.30 4.01
N LEU A 277 -2.08 13.37 3.22
CA LEU A 277 -2.73 14.64 3.57
C LEU A 277 -4.25 14.49 3.74
N ARG A 278 -4.87 13.57 3.01
CA ARG A 278 -6.32 13.31 3.10
C ARG A 278 -6.72 12.79 4.48
N LYS A 279 -5.89 11.93 5.06
CA LYS A 279 -6.15 11.35 6.38
C LYS A 279 -5.47 12.11 7.50
N LYS A 280 -4.70 13.13 7.16
CA LYS A 280 -3.82 13.86 8.08
C LYS A 280 -2.87 12.93 8.84
N GLU A 281 -2.32 11.97 8.13
CA GLU A 281 -1.44 10.94 8.69
C GLU A 281 -0.07 10.98 8.01
N LEU A 282 1.00 11.03 8.79
CA LEU A 282 2.31 10.63 8.31
C LEU A 282 2.42 9.13 8.49
N LYS A 283 2.42 8.37 7.40
CA LYS A 283 2.46 6.91 7.41
C LYS A 283 3.88 6.43 7.25
N ILE A 284 4.34 5.66 8.20
CA ILE A 284 5.63 4.98 8.05
C ILE A 284 5.44 3.90 6.99
N SER A 285 6.09 4.10 5.84
CA SER A 285 5.97 3.20 4.69
C SER A 285 6.81 1.96 4.88
N ARG A 286 8.05 2.13 5.35
CA ARG A 286 9.00 1.05 5.57
C ARG A 286 9.93 1.36 6.72
N VAL A 287 10.20 0.37 7.55
CA VAL A 287 11.25 0.40 8.57
C VAL A 287 12.27 -0.71 8.27
N LYS A 288 13.53 -0.35 8.13
CA LYS A 288 14.64 -1.32 8.02
C LYS A 288 15.49 -1.22 9.28
N PRO A 289 15.28 -2.12 10.27
CA PRO A 289 16.12 -2.19 11.45
C PRO A 289 17.42 -2.95 11.15
N ASN A 290 18.42 -2.75 12.01
CA ASN A 290 19.61 -3.60 12.03
C ASN A 290 19.44 -4.67 13.12
N TYR A 291 19.31 -5.92 12.71
CA TYR A 291 19.08 -7.02 13.65
C TYR A 291 20.34 -7.52 14.38
N GLY A 292 21.51 -6.96 14.06
CA GLY A 292 22.79 -7.38 14.68
C GLY A 292 23.06 -6.83 16.09
N ASN A 293 22.40 -5.70 16.46
CA ASN A 293 22.57 -5.06 17.77
C ASN A 293 21.23 -4.44 18.22
N SER A 294 20.53 -5.14 19.08
CA SER A 294 19.18 -4.76 19.53
C SER A 294 19.12 -3.41 20.28
N GLU A 295 20.14 -3.08 21.08
CA GLU A 295 20.17 -1.82 21.85
C GLU A 295 20.43 -0.63 20.93
N LEU A 296 21.46 -0.69 20.10
CA LEU A 296 21.76 0.34 19.12
C LEU A 296 20.59 0.55 18.14
N THR A 297 19.94 -0.54 17.72
CA THR A 297 18.75 -0.48 16.85
C THR A 297 17.60 0.24 17.53
N THR A 298 17.34 -0.05 18.80
CA THR A 298 16.26 0.63 19.54
C THR A 298 16.56 2.13 19.69
N GLN A 299 17.80 2.52 20.01
CA GLN A 299 18.22 3.92 20.06
C GLN A 299 18.05 4.60 18.69
N ALA A 300 18.49 3.95 17.61
CA ALA A 300 18.32 4.45 16.26
C ALA A 300 16.85 4.66 15.91
N LEU A 301 15.98 3.70 16.21
CA LEU A 301 14.54 3.80 15.95
C LEU A 301 13.88 4.93 16.74
N VAL A 302 14.27 5.16 18.00
CA VAL A 302 13.82 6.34 18.78
C VAL A 302 14.16 7.63 18.05
N GLN A 303 15.40 7.77 17.57
CA GLN A 303 15.85 8.97 16.84
C GLN A 303 15.13 9.12 15.49
N LEU A 304 14.85 8.03 14.78
CA LEU A 304 14.12 8.05 13.52
C LEU A 304 12.64 8.42 13.71
N LEU A 305 12.01 7.94 14.79
CA LEU A 305 10.63 8.33 15.15
C LEU A 305 10.55 9.81 15.52
N LEU A 306 11.54 10.37 16.21
CA LEU A 306 11.63 11.81 16.45
C LEU A 306 11.72 12.58 15.14
N ARG A 307 12.51 12.11 14.18
CA ARG A 307 12.56 12.72 12.84
C ARG A 307 11.22 12.69 12.12
N ALA A 308 10.47 11.59 12.25
CA ALA A 308 9.13 11.50 11.68
C ALA A 308 8.16 12.50 12.33
N MET A 309 8.27 12.71 13.66
CA MET A 309 7.48 13.73 14.36
C MET A 309 7.88 15.16 13.93
N GLU A 310 9.18 15.47 13.83
CA GLU A 310 9.69 16.74 13.32
C GLU A 310 9.17 17.02 11.90
N GLU A 311 9.24 16.01 11.02
CA GLU A 311 8.69 16.12 9.67
C GLU A 311 7.20 16.46 9.72
N ALA A 312 6.41 15.69 10.46
CA ALA A 312 4.97 15.92 10.56
C ALA A 312 4.64 17.31 11.12
N ASN A 313 5.34 17.77 12.17
CA ASN A 313 5.17 19.11 12.75
C ASN A 313 5.57 20.23 11.77
N SER A 314 6.55 19.99 10.90
CA SER A 314 6.97 20.98 9.90
C SER A 314 5.88 21.36 8.89
N TRP A 315 4.80 20.56 8.82
CA TRP A 315 3.64 20.76 7.95
C TRP A 315 2.50 21.55 8.60
N GLU A 316 2.77 22.27 9.69
CA GLU A 316 1.87 23.27 10.29
C GLU A 316 0.43 22.78 10.53
N GLY A 317 0.29 21.61 11.18
CA GLY A 317 -1.01 21.02 11.52
C GLY A 317 -1.70 20.25 10.38
N MET A 318 -1.01 20.04 9.26
CA MET A 318 -1.53 19.17 8.20
C MET A 318 -1.55 17.70 8.60
N PHE A 319 -0.77 17.31 9.61
CA PHE A 319 -0.75 15.95 10.17
C PHE A 319 -1.17 15.97 11.63
N GLU A 320 -2.04 15.03 12.00
CA GLU A 320 -2.54 14.86 13.38
C GLU A 320 -1.87 13.67 14.07
N ARG A 321 -1.48 12.63 13.28
CA ARG A 321 -0.91 11.40 13.84
C ARG A 321 0.11 10.74 12.92
N ILE A 322 0.93 9.88 13.53
CA ILE A 322 1.82 8.95 12.83
C ILE A 322 1.21 7.55 12.90
N VAL A 323 1.27 6.80 11.80
CA VAL A 323 0.72 5.45 11.67
C VAL A 323 1.80 4.51 11.17
N ILE A 324 1.96 3.37 11.86
CA ILE A 324 2.92 2.31 11.53
C ILE A 324 2.15 1.00 11.40
N TRP A 325 2.24 0.36 10.25
CA TRP A 325 1.67 -0.96 10.03
C TRP A 325 2.67 -2.04 10.40
N ASP A 326 2.17 -3.15 10.95
CA ASP A 326 2.94 -4.33 11.30
C ASP A 326 4.24 -4.01 12.07
N PRO A 327 4.16 -3.26 13.20
CA PRO A 327 5.35 -2.84 13.93
C PRO A 327 6.14 -4.03 14.45
N SER A 328 7.44 -4.08 14.15
CA SER A 328 8.34 -5.09 14.73
C SER A 328 8.46 -4.91 16.24
N PRO A 329 8.94 -5.94 16.98
CA PRO A 329 9.20 -5.81 18.41
C PRO A 329 10.17 -4.66 18.76
N GLU A 330 11.14 -4.37 17.88
CA GLU A 330 12.10 -3.27 18.05
C GLU A 330 11.39 -1.90 17.92
N VAL A 331 10.51 -1.76 16.91
CA VAL A 331 9.69 -0.56 16.72
C VAL A 331 8.76 -0.34 17.91
N SER A 332 8.14 -1.42 18.43
CA SER A 332 7.25 -1.34 19.58
C SER A 332 8.00 -0.86 20.83
N ARG A 333 9.19 -1.42 21.12
CA ARG A 333 10.04 -0.96 22.23
C ARG A 333 10.48 0.50 22.08
N ALA A 334 10.86 0.92 20.87
CA ALA A 334 11.22 2.32 20.61
C ALA A 334 10.05 3.26 20.86
N LEU A 335 8.83 2.87 20.47
CA LEU A 335 7.61 3.64 20.70
C LEU A 335 7.25 3.73 22.18
N GLU A 336 7.39 2.65 22.95
CA GLU A 336 7.19 2.64 24.40
C GLU A 336 8.17 3.62 25.08
N THR A 337 9.47 3.49 24.76
CA THR A 337 10.51 4.40 25.28
C THR A 337 10.20 5.85 24.96
N LEU A 338 9.80 6.14 23.74
CA LEU A 338 9.51 7.50 23.28
C LEU A 338 8.22 8.04 23.94
N GLY A 339 7.21 7.20 24.07
CA GLY A 339 5.94 7.53 24.74
C GLY A 339 6.11 7.88 26.21
N ASP A 340 6.94 7.11 26.93
CA ASP A 340 7.28 7.39 28.34
C ASP A 340 8.02 8.73 28.49
N ASN A 341 8.92 9.04 27.57
CA ASN A 341 9.71 10.27 27.61
C ASN A 341 8.92 11.52 27.23
N LEU A 342 8.01 11.41 26.27
CA LEU A 342 7.23 12.54 25.72
C LEU A 342 5.80 12.62 26.24
N GLY A 343 5.34 11.65 27.05
CA GLY A 343 4.03 11.65 27.67
C GLY A 343 2.87 11.30 26.73
N PHE A 344 3.11 10.57 25.64
CA PHE A 344 2.05 10.06 24.79
C PHE A 344 1.90 8.53 24.90
N LYS A 345 0.75 7.99 24.51
CA LYS A 345 0.52 6.54 24.50
C LYS A 345 0.24 6.06 23.10
N PRO A 346 1.10 5.16 22.55
CA PRO A 346 0.79 4.50 21.29
C PRO A 346 -0.48 3.64 21.41
N LYS A 347 -1.36 3.73 20.41
CA LYS A 347 -2.57 2.92 20.31
C LYS A 347 -2.31 1.76 19.35
N SER A 348 -2.30 0.55 19.89
CA SER A 348 -2.23 -0.68 19.08
C SER A 348 -3.63 -1.16 18.75
N GLU A 349 -3.88 -1.51 17.49
CA GLU A 349 -5.17 -1.98 17.00
C GLU A 349 -5.01 -2.85 15.76
N MET A 350 -6.03 -3.67 15.45
CA MET A 350 -6.14 -4.32 14.14
C MET A 350 -6.82 -3.38 13.15
N ARG A 351 -6.40 -3.44 11.88
CA ARG A 351 -6.99 -2.64 10.78
C ARG A 351 -8.33 -3.23 10.29
N ASP A 352 -9.14 -3.76 11.20
CA ASP A 352 -10.43 -4.36 10.87
C ASP A 352 -11.37 -3.31 10.25
N GLY A 353 -11.92 -3.63 9.08
CA GLY A 353 -12.81 -2.71 8.35
C GLY A 353 -12.12 -1.51 7.71
N VAL A 354 -10.78 -1.41 7.82
CA VAL A 354 -10.00 -0.32 7.18
C VAL A 354 -8.68 -0.87 6.65
N ASN A 355 -8.57 -1.06 5.34
CA ASN A 355 -7.35 -1.57 4.70
C ASN A 355 -6.86 -2.91 5.28
N HIS A 356 -7.78 -3.82 5.58
CA HIS A 356 -7.45 -5.14 6.08
C HIS A 356 -6.78 -5.95 4.96
N THR A 357 -5.59 -6.46 5.21
CA THR A 357 -4.80 -7.21 4.23
C THR A 357 -5.48 -8.53 3.89
N SER A 358 -5.59 -8.83 2.62
CA SER A 358 -6.17 -10.07 2.12
C SER A 358 -5.33 -10.64 0.98
N ILE A 359 -5.17 -11.96 0.95
CA ILE A 359 -4.30 -12.66 -0.01
C ILE A 359 -5.04 -13.81 -0.66
N ARG A 360 -4.76 -14.04 -1.94
CA ARG A 360 -5.28 -15.16 -2.70
C ARG A 360 -4.16 -15.89 -3.42
N TRP A 361 -4.12 -17.20 -3.28
CA TRP A 361 -3.29 -18.10 -4.09
C TRP A 361 -4.03 -18.53 -5.36
N ALA A 362 -3.27 -18.68 -6.45
CA ALA A 362 -3.80 -19.26 -7.66
C ALA A 362 -4.31 -20.69 -7.39
N LYS A 363 -5.37 -21.08 -8.10
CA LYS A 363 -5.96 -22.42 -8.03
C LYS A 363 -6.45 -22.85 -6.64
N ALA A 364 -6.82 -21.89 -5.81
CA ALA A 364 -7.38 -22.12 -4.47
C ALA A 364 -6.57 -23.11 -3.59
N GLU A 365 -5.26 -23.08 -3.67
CA GLU A 365 -4.41 -23.89 -2.81
C GLU A 365 -4.56 -23.42 -1.36
N ASN A 366 -5.02 -24.32 -0.50
CA ASN A 366 -5.14 -24.04 0.93
C ASN A 366 -3.75 -24.13 1.58
N ARG A 367 -3.13 -22.96 1.84
CA ARG A 367 -1.81 -22.83 2.46
C ARG A 367 -1.91 -21.96 3.71
N GLN A 368 -1.23 -22.35 4.78
CA GLN A 368 -1.01 -21.43 5.89
C GLN A 368 -0.08 -20.32 5.40
N THR A 369 -0.64 -19.13 5.20
CA THR A 369 0.10 -18.01 4.62
C THR A 369 0.55 -17.04 5.69
N ILE A 370 1.83 -16.68 5.64
CA ILE A 370 2.43 -15.59 6.39
C ILE A 370 2.79 -14.49 5.39
N PHE A 371 2.24 -13.30 5.56
CA PHE A 371 2.59 -12.13 4.74
C PHE A 371 3.44 -11.19 5.60
N TRP A 372 4.74 -11.13 5.31
CA TRP A 372 5.69 -10.41 6.13
C TRP A 372 6.82 -9.77 5.30
N PRO A 373 7.17 -8.52 5.63
CA PRO A 373 6.47 -7.62 6.54
C PRO A 373 5.19 -7.08 5.88
N ASN A 374 4.12 -6.92 6.69
CA ASN A 374 2.83 -6.39 6.24
C ASN A 374 2.78 -4.85 6.42
N GLU A 375 3.83 -4.17 5.99
CA GLU A 375 4.03 -2.73 6.14
C GLU A 375 3.34 -1.92 5.03
N TYR A 376 3.24 -0.60 5.22
CA TYR A 376 2.47 0.28 4.34
C TYR A 376 3.00 0.35 2.91
N TYR A 377 4.30 0.15 2.67
CA TYR A 377 4.85 0.14 1.30
C TYR A 377 4.23 -0.94 0.39
N ALA A 378 3.69 -2.01 0.96
CA ALA A 378 3.02 -3.07 0.20
C ALA A 378 1.59 -2.68 -0.25
N TYR A 379 0.98 -1.65 0.35
CA TYR A 379 -0.36 -1.13 0.02
C TYR A 379 -0.37 -0.42 -1.35
N ASN A 380 -1.57 -0.13 -1.91
CA ASN A 380 -1.74 0.57 -3.20
C ASN A 380 -2.49 1.91 -3.08
#